data_db7fe35501e14d8e770f048d670168d1
#
_entry.id   db7fe35501e14d8e770f048d670168d1
#
_cell.length_a   1.000
_cell.length_b   1.000
_cell.length_c   1.000
_cell.angle_alpha   90.00
_cell.angle_beta   90.00
_cell.angle_gamma   90.00
#
_symmetry.space_group_name_H-M   'P 1'
#
loop_
_entity.id
_entity.type
_entity.pdbx_description
1 polymer ?
#
loop_
_entity_poly.entity_id
_entity_poly.type
_entity_poly.pdbx_seq_one_letter_code
_entity_poly.pdbx_strand_id
1 'polypeptide(L)'
;MRTAKKSWSRRWLRRLGVVVGAGILLFLGLVTYANFTPNWASRGRLFTEVSALPATKVGLVFGTTDRVNGRENLYFRYRIDAAVRVWKAGKLETLIVSGDNDSSPYYNEPEKMKQALVERGIPSARIVCDPKGLRTLDSVVRAKEIYGTNSILMISQRFQNERAIYLAKANGIEAYGFNARDMETQAGLKTRIREVGARVKMWLDVNFLNTRPSHLGKKIRLPK
;
A
#
# COMPACT_ATOMS: atom_id res chain seq x y z
N MET A 1 17.17 -30.24 54.99
CA MET A 1 16.28 -30.42 53.80
C MET A 1 15.83 -29.12 53.09
N ARG A 2 16.57 -27.99 53.10
CA ARG A 2 16.12 -26.70 52.52
C ARG A 2 16.87 -26.27 51.24
N THR A 3 17.88 -27.00 50.77
CA THR A 3 18.74 -26.57 49.65
C THR A 3 18.25 -27.05 48.26
N ALA A 4 17.44 -28.11 48.19
CA ALA A 4 16.97 -28.66 46.90
C ALA A 4 15.91 -27.81 46.19
N LYS A 5 15.03 -27.10 46.93
CA LYS A 5 13.96 -26.25 46.39
C LYS A 5 14.52 -25.00 45.66
N LYS A 6 15.63 -24.44 46.11
CA LYS A 6 16.26 -23.22 45.55
C LYS A 6 17.00 -23.49 44.23
N SER A 7 17.49 -24.69 44.00
CA SER A 7 18.17 -25.05 42.76
C SER A 7 17.18 -25.37 41.63
N TRP A 8 16.01 -25.89 41.94
CA TRP A 8 14.97 -26.21 40.95
C TRP A 8 14.33 -24.93 40.40
N SER A 9 14.07 -23.92 41.23
CA SER A 9 13.57 -22.61 40.79
C SER A 9 14.53 -21.87 39.87
N ARG A 10 15.85 -21.93 40.14
CA ARG A 10 16.88 -21.31 39.27
C ARG A 10 16.99 -21.99 37.90
N ARG A 11 16.86 -23.32 37.82
CA ARG A 11 16.85 -24.06 36.55
C ARG A 11 15.62 -23.73 35.72
N TRP A 12 14.45 -23.65 36.38
CA TRP A 12 13.20 -23.30 35.73
C TRP A 12 13.23 -21.86 35.20
N LEU A 13 13.72 -20.90 35.99
CA LEU A 13 13.90 -19.51 35.55
C LEU A 13 14.86 -19.38 34.36
N ARG A 14 15.96 -20.15 34.36
CA ARG A 14 16.86 -20.19 33.18
C ARG A 14 16.19 -20.75 31.94
N ARG A 15 15.44 -21.84 32.06
CA ARG A 15 14.67 -22.42 30.93
C ARG A 15 13.63 -21.43 30.41
N LEU A 16 12.90 -20.80 31.30
CA LEU A 16 11.94 -19.76 30.92
C LEU A 16 12.63 -18.60 30.20
N GLY A 17 13.76 -18.13 30.69
CA GLY A 17 14.57 -17.10 30.04
C GLY A 17 15.01 -17.49 28.62
N VAL A 18 15.44 -18.74 28.43
CA VAL A 18 15.83 -19.25 27.10
C VAL A 18 14.61 -19.31 26.17
N VAL A 19 13.47 -19.82 26.64
CA VAL A 19 12.23 -19.88 25.83
C VAL A 19 11.74 -18.49 25.44
N VAL A 20 11.73 -17.56 26.38
CA VAL A 20 11.36 -16.15 26.11
C VAL A 20 12.35 -15.51 25.14
N GLY A 21 13.65 -15.70 25.34
CA GLY A 21 14.68 -15.19 24.44
C GLY A 21 14.55 -15.74 23.02
N ALA A 22 14.34 -17.05 22.89
CA ALA A 22 14.08 -17.69 21.59
C ALA A 22 12.79 -17.16 20.93
N GLY A 23 11.72 -16.95 21.70
CA GLY A 23 10.48 -16.35 21.23
C GLY A 23 10.67 -14.93 20.71
N ILE A 24 11.44 -14.11 21.42
CA ILE A 24 11.77 -12.74 20.98
C ILE A 24 12.58 -12.76 19.68
N LEU A 25 13.58 -13.61 19.59
CA LEU A 25 14.39 -13.73 18.38
C LEU A 25 13.58 -14.19 17.18
N LEU A 26 12.70 -15.17 17.37
CA LEU A 26 11.78 -15.64 16.33
C LEU A 26 10.83 -14.52 15.88
N PHE A 27 10.26 -13.78 16.84
CA PHE A 27 9.39 -12.63 16.55
C PHE A 27 10.12 -11.53 15.75
N LEU A 28 11.33 -11.16 16.18
CA LEU A 28 12.15 -10.18 15.46
C LEU A 28 12.53 -10.68 14.05
N GLY A 29 12.87 -11.96 13.92
CA GLY A 29 13.12 -12.58 12.61
C GLY A 29 11.91 -12.51 11.70
N LEU A 30 10.71 -12.81 12.22
CA LEU A 30 9.46 -12.74 11.48
C LEU A 30 9.14 -11.31 11.03
N VAL A 31 9.26 -10.33 11.95
CA VAL A 31 9.04 -8.91 11.63
C VAL A 31 10.02 -8.46 10.54
N THR A 32 11.28 -8.82 10.66
CA THR A 32 12.32 -8.50 9.66
C THR A 32 11.96 -9.12 8.31
N TYR A 33 11.67 -10.41 8.28
CA TYR A 33 11.28 -11.11 7.06
C TYR A 33 10.07 -10.48 6.38
N ALA A 34 8.99 -10.22 7.13
CA ALA A 34 7.77 -9.58 6.61
C ALA A 34 8.04 -8.19 6.04
N ASN A 35 9.01 -7.45 6.59
CA ASN A 35 9.39 -6.14 6.10
C ASN A 35 10.26 -6.20 4.83
N PHE A 36 11.01 -7.28 4.60
CA PHE A 36 11.83 -7.44 3.41
C PHE A 36 11.08 -8.05 2.21
N THR A 37 10.03 -8.83 2.43
CA THR A 37 9.30 -9.51 1.35
C THR A 37 8.72 -8.57 0.29
N PRO A 38 8.13 -7.36 0.61
CA PRO A 38 7.65 -6.44 -0.40
C PRO A 38 8.76 -5.86 -1.27
N ASN A 39 9.93 -5.58 -0.67
CA ASN A 39 11.09 -5.07 -1.41
C ASN A 39 11.58 -6.10 -2.43
N TRP A 40 11.54 -7.37 -2.06
CA TRP A 40 11.93 -8.47 -2.96
C TRP A 40 10.91 -8.67 -4.09
N ALA A 41 9.63 -8.67 -3.76
CA ALA A 41 8.56 -8.84 -4.74
C ALA A 41 8.50 -7.71 -5.78
N SER A 42 8.94 -6.50 -5.41
CA SER A 42 8.91 -5.30 -6.25
C SER A 42 10.20 -5.03 -7.04
N ARG A 43 11.22 -5.90 -6.92
CA ARG A 43 12.48 -5.74 -7.69
C ARG A 43 12.20 -5.75 -9.20
N GLY A 44 12.78 -4.78 -9.91
CA GLY A 44 12.59 -4.60 -11.35
C GLY A 44 11.20 -4.11 -11.76
N ARG A 45 10.33 -3.74 -10.80
CA ARG A 45 8.96 -3.31 -11.05
C ARG A 45 8.65 -1.88 -10.57
N LEU A 46 9.64 -1.18 -10.02
CA LEU A 46 9.53 0.18 -9.51
C LEU A 46 10.30 1.15 -10.40
N PHE A 47 9.65 2.23 -10.79
CA PHE A 47 10.17 3.21 -11.71
C PHE A 47 10.03 4.61 -11.13
N THR A 48 10.98 5.49 -11.46
CA THR A 48 10.97 6.94 -11.19
C THR A 48 10.95 7.75 -12.49
N GLU A 49 11.38 7.11 -13.58
CA GLU A 49 11.41 7.71 -14.90
C GLU A 49 10.27 7.16 -15.77
N VAL A 50 9.54 8.07 -16.39
CA VAL A 50 8.36 7.71 -17.22
C VAL A 50 8.77 6.97 -18.48
N SER A 51 9.96 7.28 -19.05
CA SER A 51 10.50 6.60 -20.22
C SER A 51 10.73 5.10 -20.02
N ALA A 52 11.07 4.70 -18.78
CA ALA A 52 11.34 3.31 -18.42
C ALA A 52 10.07 2.49 -18.11
N LEU A 53 8.89 3.14 -18.04
CA LEU A 53 7.65 2.46 -17.74
C LEU A 53 7.23 1.49 -18.84
N PRO A 54 6.83 0.26 -18.51
CA PRO A 54 6.18 -0.63 -19.45
C PRO A 54 4.83 -0.06 -19.89
N ALA A 55 4.35 -0.50 -21.05
CA ALA A 55 3.02 -0.12 -21.52
C ALA A 55 1.94 -0.71 -20.58
N THR A 56 1.18 0.17 -19.95
CA THR A 56 0.05 -0.19 -19.10
C THR A 56 -1.10 0.75 -19.40
N LYS A 57 -2.32 0.20 -19.50
CA LYS A 57 -3.50 1.03 -19.86
C LYS A 57 -4.13 1.70 -18.64
N VAL A 58 -4.02 1.07 -17.49
CA VAL A 58 -4.73 1.46 -16.28
C VAL A 58 -3.76 1.85 -15.18
N GLY A 59 -3.92 3.06 -14.65
CA GLY A 59 -3.23 3.53 -13.44
C GLY A 59 -4.10 3.42 -12.21
N LEU A 60 -3.54 2.98 -11.09
CA LEU A 60 -4.16 3.01 -9.77
C LEU A 60 -3.44 4.03 -8.90
N VAL A 61 -4.13 5.13 -8.57
CA VAL A 61 -3.63 6.15 -7.63
C VAL A 61 -4.23 5.87 -6.26
N PHE A 62 -3.36 5.65 -5.27
CA PHE A 62 -3.82 5.38 -3.91
C PHE A 62 -4.24 6.68 -3.22
N GLY A 63 -5.37 6.62 -2.51
CA GLY A 63 -5.93 7.70 -1.75
C GLY A 63 -5.05 8.16 -0.59
N THR A 64 -5.19 9.42 -0.27
CA THR A 64 -4.68 10.06 0.94
C THR A 64 -5.37 11.42 1.08
N THR A 65 -5.53 11.90 2.32
CA THR A 65 -6.12 13.21 2.58
C THR A 65 -5.32 14.35 1.95
N ASP A 66 -6.01 15.37 1.44
CA ASP A 66 -5.38 16.55 0.85
C ASP A 66 -4.75 17.50 1.89
N ARG A 67 -5.21 17.43 3.15
CA ARG A 67 -4.72 18.27 4.25
C ARG A 67 -4.45 17.47 5.51
N VAL A 68 -3.44 17.89 6.25
CA VAL A 68 -3.10 17.38 7.59
C VAL A 68 -2.86 18.59 8.49
N ASN A 69 -3.61 18.70 9.60
CA ASN A 69 -3.55 19.83 10.53
C ASN A 69 -3.68 21.20 9.82
N GLY A 70 -4.62 21.31 8.89
CA GLY A 70 -4.88 22.53 8.11
C GLY A 70 -3.85 22.84 7.01
N ARG A 71 -2.73 22.13 6.96
CA ARG A 71 -1.68 22.32 5.94
C ARG A 71 -1.83 21.33 4.79
N GLU A 72 -1.35 21.71 3.60
CA GLU A 72 -1.30 20.83 2.45
C GLU A 72 -0.54 19.53 2.77
N ASN A 73 -1.13 18.40 2.41
CA ASN A 73 -0.46 17.11 2.52
C ASN A 73 0.43 16.87 1.29
N LEU A 74 1.73 16.93 1.48
CA LEU A 74 2.70 16.72 0.40
C LEU A 74 2.60 15.31 -0.22
N TYR A 75 2.17 14.30 0.51
CA TYR A 75 1.90 12.98 -0.08
C TYR A 75 0.80 13.03 -1.13
N PHE A 76 -0.28 13.79 -0.86
CA PHE A 76 -1.34 14.02 -1.82
C PHE A 76 -0.80 14.72 -3.07
N ARG A 77 -0.18 15.89 -2.90
CA ARG A 77 0.38 16.67 -4.01
C ARG A 77 1.32 15.84 -4.88
N TYR A 78 2.27 15.14 -4.28
CA TYR A 78 3.25 14.35 -5.02
C TYR A 78 2.65 13.17 -5.78
N ARG A 79 1.56 12.56 -5.28
CA ARG A 79 0.83 11.52 -6.02
C ARG A 79 0.09 12.10 -7.21
N ILE A 80 -0.56 13.24 -7.06
CA ILE A 80 -1.20 13.96 -8.16
C ILE A 80 -0.16 14.33 -9.22
N ASP A 81 0.97 14.92 -8.84
CA ASP A 81 2.05 15.27 -9.75
C ASP A 81 2.58 14.05 -10.52
N ALA A 82 2.79 12.93 -9.83
CA ALA A 82 3.23 11.68 -10.43
C ALA A 82 2.21 11.12 -11.44
N ALA A 83 0.92 11.11 -11.08
CA ALA A 83 -0.14 10.65 -11.97
C ALA A 83 -0.25 11.53 -13.24
N VAL A 84 -0.15 12.84 -13.09
CA VAL A 84 -0.16 13.79 -14.22
C VAL A 84 1.06 13.58 -15.13
N ARG A 85 2.26 13.36 -14.58
CA ARG A 85 3.46 13.06 -15.37
C ARG A 85 3.28 11.82 -16.24
N VAL A 86 2.77 10.73 -15.65
CA VAL A 86 2.56 9.47 -16.37
C VAL A 86 1.47 9.61 -17.42
N TRP A 87 0.37 10.32 -17.09
CA TRP A 87 -0.73 10.60 -18.01
C TRP A 87 -0.26 11.42 -19.23
N LYS A 88 0.42 12.54 -19.01
CA LYS A 88 0.92 13.42 -20.10
C LYS A 88 1.90 12.73 -21.01
N ALA A 89 2.61 11.71 -20.56
CA ALA A 89 3.49 10.89 -21.38
C ALA A 89 2.74 9.80 -22.18
N GLY A 90 1.41 9.76 -22.14
CA GLY A 90 0.60 8.81 -22.91
C GLY A 90 0.73 7.35 -22.44
N LYS A 91 1.17 7.12 -21.20
CA LYS A 91 1.39 5.76 -20.67
C LYS A 91 0.12 5.12 -20.09
N LEU A 92 -0.95 5.91 -19.96
CA LEU A 92 -2.22 5.46 -19.38
C LEU A 92 -3.41 5.93 -20.22
N GLU A 93 -4.45 5.11 -20.28
CA GLU A 93 -5.74 5.43 -20.92
C GLU A 93 -6.80 5.77 -19.87
N THR A 94 -6.67 5.22 -18.65
CA THR A 94 -7.65 5.37 -17.56
C THR A 94 -6.93 5.39 -16.21
N LEU A 95 -7.45 6.19 -15.27
CA LEU A 95 -7.03 6.23 -13.88
C LEU A 95 -8.15 5.72 -12.97
N ILE A 96 -7.80 4.81 -12.07
CA ILE A 96 -8.61 4.48 -10.90
C ILE A 96 -8.02 5.25 -9.72
N VAL A 97 -8.83 6.05 -9.06
CA VAL A 97 -8.47 6.75 -7.83
C VAL A 97 -9.14 6.03 -6.67
N SER A 98 -8.37 5.32 -5.87
CA SER A 98 -8.90 4.43 -4.84
C SER A 98 -8.54 4.95 -3.46
N GLY A 99 -9.54 5.20 -2.63
CA GLY A 99 -9.38 5.75 -1.29
C GLY A 99 -10.61 5.50 -0.43
N ASP A 100 -10.60 6.11 0.74
CA ASP A 100 -11.64 5.99 1.74
C ASP A 100 -12.65 7.14 1.62
N ASN A 101 -13.95 6.82 1.63
CA ASN A 101 -15.00 7.81 1.83
C ASN A 101 -15.90 7.48 3.04
N ASP A 102 -15.58 6.43 3.79
CA ASP A 102 -16.39 5.98 4.94
C ASP A 102 -15.89 6.59 6.26
N SER A 103 -14.62 6.98 6.35
CA SER A 103 -14.02 7.54 7.58
C SER A 103 -14.57 8.91 7.96
N SER A 104 -15.21 9.62 7.04
CA SER A 104 -15.82 10.93 7.31
C SER A 104 -16.96 11.19 6.35
N PRO A 105 -18.16 11.58 6.85
CA PRO A 105 -19.28 11.95 5.99
C PRO A 105 -19.03 13.25 5.19
N TYR A 106 -18.00 14.01 5.57
CA TYR A 106 -17.67 15.30 4.95
C TYR A 106 -16.45 15.24 4.04
N TYR A 107 -15.79 14.08 3.92
CA TYR A 107 -14.56 13.98 3.16
C TYR A 107 -14.50 12.70 2.32
N ASN A 108 -14.38 12.87 1.00
CA ASN A 108 -14.29 11.80 0.01
C ASN A 108 -12.92 11.89 -0.67
N GLU A 109 -11.97 11.03 -0.26
CA GLU A 109 -10.61 11.04 -0.79
C GLU A 109 -10.56 10.87 -2.31
N PRO A 110 -11.22 9.85 -2.93
CA PRO A 110 -11.20 9.66 -4.37
C PRO A 110 -11.71 10.88 -5.14
N GLU A 111 -12.77 11.52 -4.66
CA GLU A 111 -13.35 12.66 -5.36
C GLU A 111 -12.45 13.90 -5.29
N LYS A 112 -11.80 14.15 -4.14
CA LYS A 112 -10.80 15.21 -4.00
C LYS A 112 -9.61 14.99 -4.92
N MET A 113 -9.11 13.75 -5.03
CA MET A 113 -8.03 13.42 -5.94
C MET A 113 -8.45 13.55 -7.40
N LYS A 114 -9.67 13.11 -7.76
CA LYS A 114 -10.23 13.28 -9.10
C LYS A 114 -10.30 14.76 -9.47
N GLN A 115 -10.84 15.61 -8.59
CA GLN A 115 -10.89 17.05 -8.79
C GLN A 115 -9.49 17.61 -9.08
N ALA A 116 -8.49 17.29 -8.26
CA ALA A 116 -7.12 17.77 -8.44
C ALA A 116 -6.48 17.28 -9.76
N LEU A 117 -6.81 16.08 -10.22
CA LEU A 117 -6.33 15.55 -11.50
C LEU A 117 -6.99 16.24 -12.69
N VAL A 118 -8.30 16.53 -12.59
CA VAL A 118 -9.04 17.28 -13.62
C VAL A 118 -8.52 18.72 -13.76
N GLU A 119 -8.25 19.39 -12.63
CA GLU A 119 -7.62 20.72 -12.61
C GLU A 119 -6.24 20.75 -13.29
N ARG A 120 -5.54 19.58 -13.32
CA ARG A 120 -4.25 19.40 -14.00
C ARG A 120 -4.36 18.94 -15.46
N GLY A 121 -5.60 18.89 -16.01
CA GLY A 121 -5.88 18.61 -17.41
C GLY A 121 -6.12 17.14 -17.78
N ILE A 122 -6.39 16.26 -16.81
CA ILE A 122 -6.83 14.90 -17.10
C ILE A 122 -8.35 14.89 -17.30
N PRO A 123 -8.87 14.38 -18.42
CA PRO A 123 -10.32 14.36 -18.66
C PRO A 123 -11.08 13.59 -17.57
N SER A 124 -12.13 14.19 -17.02
CA SER A 124 -12.93 13.57 -15.95
C SER A 124 -13.50 12.21 -16.35
N ALA A 125 -13.85 12.02 -17.63
CA ALA A 125 -14.34 10.75 -18.17
C ALA A 125 -13.29 9.61 -18.14
N ARG A 126 -12.02 9.92 -17.95
CA ARG A 126 -10.92 8.95 -17.86
C ARG A 126 -10.51 8.63 -16.41
N ILE A 127 -11.22 9.19 -15.43
CA ILE A 127 -10.94 9.00 -14.02
C ILE A 127 -12.13 8.31 -13.35
N VAL A 128 -11.88 7.14 -12.79
CA VAL A 128 -12.89 6.36 -12.05
C VAL A 128 -12.57 6.43 -10.57
N CYS A 129 -13.54 6.84 -9.74
CA CYS A 129 -13.40 6.84 -8.30
C CYS A 129 -13.76 5.47 -7.72
N ASP A 130 -12.88 4.93 -6.89
CA ASP A 130 -13.11 3.75 -6.05
C ASP A 130 -13.22 4.16 -4.58
N PRO A 131 -14.45 4.34 -4.04
CA PRO A 131 -14.66 4.85 -2.70
C PRO A 131 -14.50 3.79 -1.61
N LYS A 132 -14.16 2.56 -1.95
CA LYS A 132 -14.02 1.43 -1.01
C LYS A 132 -12.60 0.89 -0.94
N GLY A 133 -11.63 1.68 -1.35
CA GLY A 133 -10.22 1.39 -1.21
C GLY A 133 -9.67 1.71 0.19
N LEU A 134 -10.29 1.14 1.24
CA LEU A 134 -9.97 1.45 2.64
C LEU A 134 -8.56 1.06 3.04
N ARG A 135 -8.03 -0.01 2.46
CA ARG A 135 -6.67 -0.52 2.65
C ARG A 135 -6.03 -0.78 1.30
N THR A 136 -4.71 -0.85 1.26
CA THR A 136 -3.97 -1.19 0.02
C THR A 136 -4.43 -2.54 -0.56
N LEU A 137 -4.75 -3.53 0.28
CA LEU A 137 -5.31 -4.81 -0.15
C LEU A 137 -6.64 -4.60 -0.90
N ASP A 138 -7.54 -3.80 -0.33
CA ASP A 138 -8.85 -3.53 -0.92
C ASP A 138 -8.70 -2.87 -2.29
N SER A 139 -7.89 -1.82 -2.40
CA SER A 139 -7.62 -1.13 -3.67
C SER A 139 -7.07 -2.07 -4.75
N VAL A 140 -6.09 -2.91 -4.39
CA VAL A 140 -5.43 -3.83 -5.33
C VAL A 140 -6.38 -4.92 -5.83
N VAL A 141 -7.08 -5.59 -4.90
CA VAL A 141 -7.98 -6.69 -5.27
C VAL A 141 -9.20 -6.16 -6.02
N ARG A 142 -9.74 -5.01 -5.61
CA ARG A 142 -10.87 -4.36 -6.29
C ARG A 142 -10.51 -3.91 -7.70
N ALA A 143 -9.26 -3.50 -7.95
CA ALA A 143 -8.79 -3.18 -9.30
C ALA A 143 -9.01 -4.36 -10.26
N LYS A 144 -8.79 -5.59 -9.81
CA LYS A 144 -9.05 -6.81 -10.60
C LYS A 144 -10.53 -7.20 -10.57
N GLU A 145 -11.09 -7.40 -9.39
CA GLU A 145 -12.41 -8.02 -9.24
C GLU A 145 -13.56 -7.10 -9.67
N ILE A 146 -13.45 -5.80 -9.43
CA ILE A 146 -14.48 -4.81 -9.73
C ILE A 146 -14.24 -4.14 -11.08
N TYR A 147 -13.00 -3.74 -11.36
CA TYR A 147 -12.64 -2.96 -12.56
C TYR A 147 -12.04 -3.80 -13.68
N GLY A 148 -11.87 -5.11 -13.46
CA GLY A 148 -11.50 -6.07 -14.51
C GLY A 148 -10.08 -5.90 -15.05
N THR A 149 -9.15 -5.29 -14.29
CA THR A 149 -7.77 -5.08 -14.75
C THR A 149 -6.83 -6.16 -14.23
N ASN A 150 -6.11 -6.81 -15.14
CA ASN A 150 -5.10 -7.82 -14.82
C ASN A 150 -3.66 -7.27 -14.90
N SER A 151 -3.48 -6.08 -15.47
CA SER A 151 -2.21 -5.36 -15.53
C SER A 151 -2.43 -3.91 -15.11
N ILE A 152 -1.60 -3.39 -14.18
CA ILE A 152 -1.85 -2.10 -13.54
C ILE A 152 -0.56 -1.37 -13.17
N LEU A 153 -0.55 -0.06 -13.40
CA LEU A 153 0.49 0.83 -12.90
C LEU A 153 0.03 1.50 -11.60
N MET A 154 0.68 1.16 -10.50
CA MET A 154 0.43 1.74 -9.19
C MET A 154 1.19 3.03 -9.02
N ILE A 155 0.51 4.10 -8.59
CA ILE A 155 1.09 5.44 -8.45
C ILE A 155 0.98 5.86 -6.99
N SER A 156 2.10 5.85 -6.29
CA SER A 156 2.22 6.25 -4.89
C SER A 156 3.69 6.41 -4.49
N GLN A 157 3.96 6.69 -3.21
CA GLN A 157 5.30 6.64 -2.67
C GLN A 157 5.86 5.21 -2.72
N ARG A 158 7.17 5.11 -2.80
CA ARG A 158 7.89 3.83 -2.96
C ARG A 158 7.45 2.76 -1.97
N PHE A 159 7.38 3.11 -0.68
CA PHE A 159 7.02 2.16 0.38
C PHE A 159 5.62 1.53 0.18
N GLN A 160 4.66 2.32 -0.31
CA GLN A 160 3.31 1.84 -0.60
C GLN A 160 3.26 1.02 -1.90
N ASN A 161 4.00 1.44 -2.94
CA ASN A 161 4.10 0.68 -4.19
C ASN A 161 4.73 -0.69 -3.95
N GLU A 162 5.78 -0.80 -3.12
CA GLU A 162 6.40 -2.08 -2.74
C GLU A 162 5.35 -3.04 -2.13
N ARG A 163 4.57 -2.55 -1.17
CA ARG A 163 3.51 -3.32 -0.52
C ARG A 163 2.39 -3.69 -1.50
N ALA A 164 1.98 -2.75 -2.34
CA ALA A 164 0.92 -2.95 -3.31
C ALA A 164 1.31 -3.98 -4.40
N ILE A 165 2.55 -3.97 -4.87
CA ILE A 165 3.08 -4.97 -5.82
C ILE A 165 3.11 -6.37 -5.19
N TYR A 166 3.50 -6.49 -3.91
CA TYR A 166 3.44 -7.78 -3.20
C TYR A 166 2.01 -8.32 -3.16
N LEU A 167 1.04 -7.49 -2.81
CA LEU A 167 -0.39 -7.84 -2.79
C LEU A 167 -0.92 -8.21 -4.18
N ALA A 168 -0.52 -7.46 -5.21
CA ALA A 168 -0.89 -7.73 -6.60
C ALA A 168 -0.38 -9.10 -7.05
N LYS A 169 0.89 -9.40 -6.79
CA LYS A 169 1.49 -10.69 -7.12
C LYS A 169 0.76 -11.85 -6.44
N ALA A 170 0.41 -11.71 -5.16
CA ALA A 170 -0.34 -12.71 -4.41
C ALA A 170 -1.75 -12.95 -4.97
N ASN A 171 -2.32 -11.96 -5.67
CA ASN A 171 -3.65 -12.03 -6.29
C ASN A 171 -3.61 -12.26 -7.82
N GLY A 172 -2.45 -12.61 -8.38
CA GLY A 172 -2.30 -12.89 -9.81
C GLY A 172 -2.55 -11.66 -10.69
N ILE A 173 -2.13 -10.47 -10.24
CA ILE A 173 -2.20 -9.21 -10.98
C ILE A 173 -0.79 -8.83 -11.40
N GLU A 174 -0.61 -8.52 -12.67
CA GLU A 174 0.63 -7.92 -13.14
C GLU A 174 0.69 -6.46 -12.72
N ALA A 175 1.70 -6.10 -11.93
CA ALA A 175 1.77 -4.78 -11.35
C ALA A 175 3.17 -4.17 -11.47
N TYR A 176 3.16 -2.88 -11.77
CA TYR A 176 4.32 -2.00 -11.77
C TYR A 176 4.05 -0.81 -10.88
N GLY A 177 5.09 -0.15 -10.38
CA GLY A 177 4.95 1.02 -9.53
C GLY A 177 5.69 2.22 -10.10
N PHE A 178 5.01 3.35 -10.25
CA PHE A 178 5.63 4.63 -10.49
C PHE A 178 5.74 5.38 -9.16
N ASN A 179 6.97 5.67 -8.75
CA ASN A 179 7.23 6.26 -7.44
C ASN A 179 7.01 7.77 -7.48
N ALA A 180 6.01 8.24 -6.76
CA ALA A 180 5.87 9.63 -6.39
C ALA A 180 7.03 10.05 -5.46
N ARG A 181 7.35 11.34 -5.45
CA ARG A 181 8.32 11.91 -4.52
C ARG A 181 7.95 11.54 -3.08
N ASP A 182 8.94 11.25 -2.27
CA ASP A 182 8.76 10.98 -0.83
C ASP A 182 9.05 12.24 0.00
N MET A 183 8.65 12.22 1.27
CA MET A 183 8.95 13.29 2.22
C MET A 183 10.27 13.01 2.92
N GLU A 184 11.18 13.97 2.86
CA GLU A 184 12.53 13.89 3.47
C GLU A 184 12.55 14.31 4.95
N THR A 185 11.42 14.77 5.51
CA THR A 185 11.34 15.41 6.83
C THR A 185 10.93 14.42 7.95
N GLN A 186 11.00 14.89 9.21
CA GLN A 186 10.53 14.18 10.41
C GLN A 186 9.06 13.70 10.29
N ALA A 187 8.22 14.39 9.49
CA ALA A 187 6.87 13.93 9.17
C ALA A 187 6.86 12.56 8.45
N GLY A 188 7.91 12.21 7.71
CA GLY A 188 8.10 10.89 7.11
C GLY A 188 8.37 9.78 8.13
N LEU A 189 8.96 10.09 9.29
CA LEU A 189 9.32 9.10 10.31
C LEU A 189 8.08 8.37 10.87
N LYS A 190 7.03 9.11 11.22
CA LYS A 190 5.77 8.52 11.69
C LYS A 190 5.17 7.55 10.66
N THR A 191 5.22 7.92 9.38
CA THR A 191 4.76 7.06 8.28
C THR A 191 5.63 5.81 8.15
N ARG A 192 6.96 5.92 8.28
CA ARG A 192 7.88 4.78 8.21
C ARG A 192 7.66 3.78 9.35
N ILE A 193 7.44 4.26 10.58
CA ILE A 193 7.12 3.40 11.74
C ILE A 193 5.79 2.67 11.49
N ARG A 194 4.75 3.38 11.04
CA ARG A 194 3.46 2.78 10.68
C ARG A 194 3.62 1.73 9.58
N GLU A 195 4.51 1.96 8.63
CA GLU A 195 4.73 1.06 7.50
C GLU A 195 5.33 -0.29 7.95
N VAL A 196 6.18 -0.31 8.99
CA VAL A 196 6.68 -1.58 9.56
C VAL A 196 5.52 -2.48 10.00
N GLY A 197 4.56 -1.93 10.75
CA GLY A 197 3.36 -2.67 11.17
C GLY A 197 2.46 -3.05 10.01
N ALA A 198 2.30 -2.15 9.03
CA ALA A 198 1.48 -2.41 7.84
C ALA A 198 2.05 -3.55 6.98
N ARG A 199 3.37 -3.69 6.87
CA ARG A 199 4.04 -4.79 6.16
C ARG A 199 3.88 -6.12 6.88
N VAL A 200 3.99 -6.15 8.20
CA VAL A 200 3.74 -7.35 9.00
C VAL A 200 2.28 -7.78 8.82
N LYS A 201 1.33 -6.86 8.96
CA LYS A 201 -0.09 -7.16 8.76
C LYS A 201 -0.37 -7.69 7.35
N MET A 202 0.13 -7.03 6.32
CA MET A 202 -0.01 -7.47 4.93
C MET A 202 0.53 -8.89 4.74
N TRP A 203 1.71 -9.19 5.31
CA TRP A 203 2.32 -10.51 5.19
C TRP A 203 1.47 -11.59 5.86
N LEU A 204 0.90 -11.31 7.05
CA LEU A 204 -0.06 -12.18 7.73
C LEU A 204 -1.35 -12.35 6.92
N ASP A 205 -1.90 -11.26 6.37
CA ASP A 205 -3.12 -11.27 5.56
C ASP A 205 -3.00 -12.18 4.33
N VAL A 206 -1.82 -12.20 3.70
CA VAL A 206 -1.56 -13.00 2.49
C VAL A 206 -1.24 -14.46 2.81
N ASN A 207 -0.37 -14.71 3.81
CA ASN A 207 0.20 -16.06 3.98
C ASN A 207 -0.54 -16.93 4.99
N PHE A 208 -1.35 -16.35 5.89
CA PHE A 208 -2.06 -17.09 6.93
C PHE A 208 -3.55 -16.80 6.98
N LEU A 209 -3.95 -15.53 6.86
CA LEU A 209 -5.35 -15.14 7.10
C LEU A 209 -6.20 -15.22 5.82
N ASN A 210 -5.58 -15.29 4.65
CA ASN A 210 -6.24 -15.24 3.34
C ASN A 210 -7.30 -14.12 3.29
N THR A 211 -6.90 -12.93 3.79
CA THR A 211 -7.81 -11.81 4.00
C THR A 211 -8.33 -11.31 2.65
N ARG A 212 -9.63 -11.13 2.56
CA ARG A 212 -10.31 -10.57 1.39
C ARG A 212 -10.66 -9.09 1.61
N PRO A 213 -10.97 -8.34 0.54
CA PRO A 213 -11.50 -6.99 0.67
C PRO A 213 -12.76 -6.94 1.52
N SER A 214 -12.89 -5.89 2.31
CA SER A 214 -14.07 -5.68 3.18
C SER A 214 -15.36 -5.47 2.37
N HIS A 215 -15.22 -4.90 1.16
CA HIS A 215 -16.34 -4.59 0.28
C HIS A 215 -16.01 -4.98 -1.17
N LEU A 216 -16.66 -6.02 -1.65
CA LEU A 216 -16.75 -6.34 -3.08
C LEU A 216 -18.13 -5.88 -3.57
N GLY A 217 -18.16 -5.05 -4.59
CA GLY A 217 -19.39 -4.55 -5.21
C GLY A 217 -19.65 -5.20 -6.57
N LYS A 218 -20.55 -4.60 -7.35
CA LYS A 218 -20.80 -5.00 -8.74
C LYS A 218 -19.60 -4.60 -9.62
N LYS A 219 -19.36 -5.38 -10.68
CA LYS A 219 -18.34 -5.05 -11.69
C LYS A 219 -18.66 -3.74 -12.40
N ILE A 220 -17.65 -2.93 -12.57
CA ILE A 220 -17.70 -1.62 -13.22
C ILE A 220 -16.79 -1.68 -14.46
N ARG A 221 -17.31 -1.32 -15.61
CA ARG A 221 -16.51 -1.21 -16.83
C ARG A 221 -15.69 0.08 -16.80
N LEU A 222 -14.40 -0.05 -17.05
CA LEU A 222 -13.54 1.10 -17.26
C LEU A 222 -13.87 1.79 -18.60
N PRO A 223 -13.75 3.12 -18.69
CA PRO A 223 -13.90 3.85 -19.95
C PRO A 223 -12.81 3.40 -20.95
N LYS A 224 -13.21 3.25 -22.21
CA LYS A 224 -12.32 2.91 -23.31
C LYS A 224 -11.72 4.16 -23.95
#